data_ad7868675652fe59390095d4283e68fb
#
_entry.id   ad7868675652fe59390095d4283e68fb
#
_cell.length_a   1.000
_cell.length_b   1.000
_cell.length_c   1.000
_cell.angle_alpha   90.00
_cell.angle_beta   90.00
_cell.angle_gamma   90.00
#
_symmetry.space_group_name_H-M   'P 1'
#
loop_
_entity.id
_entity.type
_entity.pdbx_description
1 polymer ?
#
loop_
_entity_poly.entity_id
_entity_poly.type
_entity_poly.pdbx_seq_one_letter_code
_entity_poly.pdbx_strand_id
1 'polypeptide(L)'
;MSTANPPLPPVIEFRNVGKIWNPGTRREFKALDNINFCIDDLPGRGEMIAILGPSGCGKSTMLNLLAGFQEVFPPTSGEILVRGQPVTGPGLDRGMVFQKYSSFPHLTVYENVRFGLDLNRDKLGLEEPEIDRRCREWLKKVGLDAHLEKYPHQLSGGQQQRVAIARTLVVKPRIILMDEPFSALDEPTRLEMQRLLVELWAEVEATVLLVTHSIIEGVFLGDRVWLFSRAPGRIVKEFRDLPAPAPGVHPLQVQRTPAFLEAVERVSAVFRKIEAGEPVD
;
A
#
# COMPACT_ATOMS: atom_id res chain seq x y z
N MET A 1 38.92 14.89 1.34
CA MET A 1 38.18 14.07 2.29
C MET A 1 36.72 14.16 1.88
N SER A 2 36.18 13.12 1.26
CA SER A 2 34.78 13.07 0.84
C SER A 2 33.94 12.89 2.11
N THR A 3 33.21 13.92 2.50
CA THR A 3 32.19 13.80 3.55
C THR A 3 31.00 13.04 2.95
N ALA A 4 31.04 11.72 3.06
CA ALA A 4 29.86 10.94 2.80
C ALA A 4 28.75 11.41 3.75
N ASN A 5 27.66 11.91 3.20
CA ASN A 5 26.46 12.22 4.01
C ASN A 5 26.10 10.95 4.81
N PRO A 6 25.73 11.08 6.08
CA PRO A 6 25.26 9.93 6.86
C PRO A 6 24.10 9.27 6.09
N PRO A 7 24.00 7.93 6.13
CA PRO A 7 22.91 7.23 5.47
C PRO A 7 21.55 7.76 5.99
N LEU A 8 20.60 7.92 5.07
CA LEU A 8 19.25 8.32 5.44
C LEU A 8 18.64 7.29 6.40
N PRO A 9 17.87 7.71 7.40
CA PRO A 9 17.16 6.75 8.24
C PRO A 9 16.18 5.93 7.38
N PRO A 10 15.92 4.66 7.79
CA PRO A 10 14.95 3.82 7.10
C PRO A 10 13.61 4.52 6.93
N VAL A 11 12.94 4.26 5.79
CA VAL A 11 11.58 4.80 5.55
C VAL A 11 10.62 4.24 6.58
N ILE A 12 10.69 2.92 6.83
CA ILE A 12 9.84 2.21 7.79
C ILE A 12 10.70 1.23 8.58
N GLU A 13 10.49 1.21 9.90
CA GLU A 13 11.12 0.22 10.75
C GLU A 13 10.11 -0.29 11.79
N PHE A 14 9.99 -1.61 11.90
CA PHE A 14 9.23 -2.32 12.91
C PHE A 14 10.21 -3.05 13.84
N ARG A 15 10.13 -2.79 15.15
CA ARG A 15 10.98 -3.39 16.16
C ARG A 15 10.14 -4.17 17.16
N ASN A 16 10.16 -5.50 17.06
CA ASN A 16 9.45 -6.44 17.94
C ASN A 16 7.96 -6.13 18.09
N VAL A 17 7.30 -5.70 16.99
CA VAL A 17 5.92 -5.25 17.02
C VAL A 17 4.98 -6.43 17.18
N GLY A 18 4.12 -6.36 18.19
CA GLY A 18 3.02 -7.28 18.43
C GLY A 18 1.70 -6.56 18.62
N LYS A 19 0.60 -7.23 18.27
CA LYS A 19 -0.75 -6.72 18.50
C LYS A 19 -1.66 -7.82 19.04
N ILE A 20 -2.21 -7.57 20.21
CA ILE A 20 -3.23 -8.42 20.87
C ILE A 20 -4.52 -7.63 20.95
N TRP A 21 -5.60 -8.19 20.46
CA TRP A 21 -6.95 -7.66 20.59
C TRP A 21 -7.59 -8.19 21.87
N ASN A 22 -8.32 -7.33 22.59
CA ASN A 22 -9.03 -7.65 23.83
C ASN A 22 -8.15 -8.39 24.87
N PRO A 23 -6.95 -7.86 25.21
CA PRO A 23 -6.02 -8.54 26.12
C PRO A 23 -6.65 -8.82 27.48
N GLY A 24 -6.37 -10.00 28.05
CA GLY A 24 -6.88 -10.44 29.34
C GLY A 24 -8.38 -10.82 29.35
N THR A 25 -9.03 -10.91 28.21
CA THR A 25 -10.43 -11.32 28.11
C THR A 25 -10.59 -12.70 27.45
N ARG A 26 -11.81 -13.29 27.54
CA ARG A 26 -12.12 -14.54 26.81
C ARG A 26 -12.10 -14.38 25.29
N ARG A 27 -12.05 -13.16 24.78
CA ARG A 27 -11.98 -12.82 23.35
C ARG A 27 -10.57 -12.35 22.94
N GLU A 28 -9.57 -12.66 23.74
CA GLU A 28 -8.20 -12.33 23.41
C GLU A 28 -7.77 -13.01 22.10
N PHE A 29 -7.20 -12.21 21.22
CA PHE A 29 -6.70 -12.69 19.93
C PHE A 29 -5.38 -11.99 19.59
N LYS A 30 -4.31 -12.77 19.48
CA LYS A 30 -3.00 -12.30 19.06
C LYS A 30 -2.97 -12.23 17.54
N ALA A 31 -3.08 -11.02 17.01
CA ALA A 31 -3.09 -10.77 15.57
C ALA A 31 -1.68 -10.76 14.96
N LEU A 32 -0.73 -10.10 15.64
CA LEU A 32 0.66 -10.00 15.21
C LEU A 32 1.60 -10.44 16.34
N ASP A 33 2.68 -11.09 15.97
CA ASP A 33 3.69 -11.59 16.91
C ASP A 33 5.10 -11.30 16.39
N ASN A 34 5.79 -10.42 17.12
CA ASN A 34 7.21 -10.14 16.92
C ASN A 34 7.55 -9.78 15.46
N ILE A 35 6.82 -8.86 14.87
CA ILE A 35 7.11 -8.34 13.53
C ILE A 35 8.37 -7.47 13.60
N ASN A 36 9.37 -7.84 12.81
CA ASN A 36 10.62 -7.13 12.65
C ASN A 36 10.95 -6.96 11.19
N PHE A 37 11.13 -5.74 10.72
CA PHE A 37 11.68 -5.43 9.41
C PHE A 37 12.17 -4.00 9.34
N CYS A 38 12.98 -3.74 8.33
CA CYS A 38 13.51 -2.43 7.99
C CYS A 38 13.40 -2.24 6.47
N ILE A 39 12.88 -1.09 6.05
CA ILE A 39 12.82 -0.69 4.65
C ILE A 39 13.64 0.58 4.51
N ASP A 40 14.72 0.51 3.74
CA ASP A 40 15.64 1.61 3.53
C ASP A 40 15.02 2.72 2.67
N ASP A 41 15.44 3.97 2.89
CA ASP A 41 15.08 5.10 2.02
C ASP A 41 16.02 5.09 0.81
N LEU A 42 15.51 4.65 -0.33
CA LEU A 42 16.26 4.62 -1.58
C LEU A 42 16.11 5.98 -2.28
N PRO A 43 17.20 6.79 -2.40
CA PRO A 43 17.11 8.10 -3.04
C PRO A 43 16.65 8.00 -4.50
N GLY A 44 15.66 8.81 -4.88
CA GLY A 44 15.13 8.88 -6.23
C GLY A 44 14.36 7.64 -6.70
N ARG A 45 14.07 6.70 -5.79
CA ARG A 45 13.36 5.46 -6.13
C ARG A 45 12.39 5.07 -5.00
N GLY A 46 11.18 4.69 -5.38
CA GLY A 46 10.26 3.97 -4.50
C GLY A 46 10.49 2.46 -4.55
N GLU A 47 9.94 1.74 -3.59
CA GLU A 47 9.91 0.27 -3.57
C GLU A 47 8.49 -0.20 -3.30
N MET A 48 8.02 -1.20 -4.06
CA MET A 48 6.71 -1.81 -3.85
C MET A 48 6.87 -3.19 -3.22
N ILE A 49 6.29 -3.37 -2.04
CA ILE A 49 6.35 -4.61 -1.27
C ILE A 49 4.93 -5.19 -1.20
N ALA A 50 4.72 -6.31 -1.87
CA ALA A 50 3.46 -7.03 -1.80
C ALA A 50 3.44 -7.97 -0.59
N ILE A 51 2.33 -7.96 0.14
CA ILE A 51 2.14 -8.71 1.39
C ILE A 51 1.03 -9.72 1.18
N LEU A 52 1.38 -10.99 1.17
CA LEU A 52 0.50 -12.13 0.99
C LEU A 52 0.40 -12.95 2.28
N GLY A 53 -0.71 -13.62 2.47
CA GLY A 53 -0.93 -14.52 3.62
C GLY A 53 -2.40 -14.88 3.78
N PRO A 54 -2.72 -15.91 4.59
CA PRO A 54 -4.08 -16.34 4.84
C PRO A 54 -4.99 -15.22 5.36
N SER A 55 -6.29 -15.37 5.17
CA SER A 55 -7.26 -14.42 5.73
C SER A 55 -7.17 -14.40 7.25
N GLY A 56 -7.30 -13.21 7.84
CA GLY A 56 -7.24 -13.02 9.30
C GLY A 56 -5.85 -13.14 9.92
N CYS A 57 -4.77 -13.28 9.14
CA CYS A 57 -3.41 -13.41 9.69
C CYS A 57 -2.77 -12.10 10.17
N GLY A 58 -3.46 -10.95 10.07
CA GLY A 58 -2.97 -9.68 10.63
C GLY A 58 -2.38 -8.69 9.62
N LYS A 59 -2.42 -8.93 8.30
CA LYS A 59 -1.88 -8.02 7.27
C LYS A 59 -2.46 -6.60 7.37
N SER A 60 -3.78 -6.48 7.36
CA SER A 60 -4.47 -5.19 7.53
C SER A 60 -4.21 -4.57 8.90
N THR A 61 -4.06 -5.38 9.96
CA THR A 61 -3.67 -4.90 11.29
C THR A 61 -2.27 -4.23 11.24
N MET A 62 -1.31 -4.83 10.54
CA MET A 62 0.03 -4.27 10.38
C MET A 62 -0.03 -2.94 9.60
N LEU A 63 -0.78 -2.87 8.49
CA LEU A 63 -0.95 -1.62 7.74
C LEU A 63 -1.59 -0.52 8.59
N ASN A 64 -2.65 -0.86 9.34
CA ASN A 64 -3.38 0.10 10.17
C ASN A 64 -2.53 0.61 11.36
N LEU A 65 -1.67 -0.24 11.93
CA LEU A 65 -0.68 0.18 12.92
C LEU A 65 0.31 1.19 12.32
N LEU A 66 0.83 0.92 11.12
CA LEU A 66 1.72 1.84 10.42
C LEU A 66 1.02 3.14 10.04
N ALA A 67 -0.25 3.07 9.62
CA ALA A 67 -1.08 4.25 9.35
C ALA A 67 -1.32 5.11 10.60
N GLY A 68 -1.21 4.51 11.79
CA GLY A 68 -1.44 5.17 13.07
C GLY A 68 -2.91 5.35 13.41
N PHE A 69 -3.81 4.49 12.89
CA PHE A 69 -5.26 4.60 13.16
C PHE A 69 -5.57 4.26 14.62
N GLN A 70 -6.32 5.15 15.28
CA GLN A 70 -6.60 5.09 16.73
C GLN A 70 -7.30 3.79 17.16
N GLU A 71 -8.10 3.18 16.28
CA GLU A 71 -8.79 1.92 16.56
C GLU A 71 -7.83 0.73 16.72
N VAL A 72 -6.63 0.83 16.14
CA VAL A 72 -5.63 -0.24 16.13
C VAL A 72 -4.37 0.16 16.89
N PHE A 73 -3.97 1.43 16.81
CA PHE A 73 -2.80 1.98 17.46
C PHE A 73 -3.05 2.29 18.95
N PRO A 74 -2.07 2.14 19.86
CA PRO A 74 -0.69 1.68 19.64
C PRO A 74 -0.55 0.15 19.48
N PRO A 75 0.62 -0.35 19.07
CA PRO A 75 0.94 -1.77 19.18
C PRO A 75 0.92 -2.20 20.65
N THR A 76 0.67 -3.50 20.91
CA THR A 76 0.70 -4.04 22.29
C THR A 76 2.13 -4.21 22.80
N SER A 77 3.08 -4.44 21.89
CA SER A 77 4.51 -4.50 22.17
C SER A 77 5.32 -3.95 20.99
N GLY A 78 6.56 -3.56 21.27
CA GLY A 78 7.48 -3.03 20.28
C GLY A 78 7.17 -1.59 19.87
N GLU A 79 7.86 -1.12 18.83
CA GLU A 79 7.73 0.24 18.30
C GLU A 79 7.75 0.26 16.78
N ILE A 80 7.13 1.29 16.22
CA ILE A 80 7.08 1.54 14.78
C ILE A 80 7.67 2.91 14.52
N LEU A 81 8.67 2.95 13.65
CA LEU A 81 9.36 4.18 13.29
C LEU A 81 9.14 4.46 11.79
N VAL A 82 8.94 5.72 11.47
CA VAL A 82 8.94 6.24 10.10
C VAL A 82 10.02 7.30 10.02
N ARG A 83 11.01 7.07 9.15
CA ARG A 83 12.19 7.93 9.01
C ARG A 83 12.85 8.25 10.35
N GLY A 84 12.98 7.23 11.21
CA GLY A 84 13.56 7.32 12.53
C GLY A 84 12.69 8.00 13.59
N GLN A 85 11.48 8.45 13.27
CA GLN A 85 10.54 9.06 14.20
C GLN A 85 9.44 8.07 14.60
N PRO A 86 9.12 7.94 15.89
CA PRO A 86 8.03 7.07 16.33
C PRO A 86 6.70 7.49 15.72
N VAL A 87 5.93 6.52 15.23
CA VAL A 87 4.54 6.72 14.84
C VAL A 87 3.74 7.03 16.10
N THR A 88 2.97 8.11 16.09
CA THR A 88 2.10 8.52 17.22
C THR A 88 0.65 8.69 16.78
N GLY A 89 0.38 8.56 15.49
CA GLY A 89 -0.94 8.72 14.88
C GLY A 89 -0.85 8.86 13.36
N PRO A 90 -1.96 9.18 12.68
CA PRO A 90 -1.96 9.47 11.25
C PRO A 90 -1.02 10.62 10.88
N GLY A 91 -0.38 10.53 9.72
CA GLY A 91 0.57 11.54 9.23
C GLY A 91 0.44 11.79 7.74
N LEU A 92 0.87 12.99 7.29
CA LEU A 92 0.90 13.37 5.87
C LEU A 92 1.89 12.56 5.04
N ASP A 93 2.88 12.00 5.70
CA ASP A 93 3.93 11.17 5.11
C ASP A 93 3.42 9.77 4.70
N ARG A 94 2.18 9.42 5.14
CA ARG A 94 1.53 8.14 4.89
C ARG A 94 0.15 8.31 4.27
N GLY A 95 -0.05 7.73 3.08
CA GLY A 95 -1.35 7.65 2.41
C GLY A 95 -1.96 6.26 2.52
N MET A 96 -3.28 6.15 2.64
CA MET A 96 -3.99 4.86 2.69
C MET A 96 -5.01 4.75 1.56
N VAL A 97 -4.97 3.63 0.84
CA VAL A 97 -6.00 3.18 -0.11
C VAL A 97 -6.66 1.95 0.47
N PHE A 98 -7.95 2.04 0.75
CA PHE A 98 -8.73 0.98 1.40
C PHE A 98 -9.35 0.02 0.39
N GLN A 99 -9.71 -1.17 0.86
CA GLN A 99 -10.40 -2.21 0.11
C GLN A 99 -11.77 -1.75 -0.42
N LYS A 100 -12.56 -1.06 0.42
CA LYS A 100 -13.81 -0.45 -0.01
C LYS A 100 -13.54 0.99 -0.45
N TYR A 101 -14.17 1.38 -1.55
CA TYR A 101 -14.07 2.75 -2.06
C TYR A 101 -14.34 3.74 -0.93
N SER A 102 -13.29 4.43 -0.50
CA SER A 102 -13.35 5.32 0.65
C SER A 102 -13.64 6.77 0.27
N SER A 103 -14.19 6.99 -0.94
CA SER A 103 -14.57 8.33 -1.39
C SER A 103 -15.66 8.90 -0.51
N PHE A 104 -15.56 10.19 -0.20
CA PHE A 104 -16.57 10.93 0.54
C PHE A 104 -17.82 11.07 -0.34
N PRO A 105 -18.98 10.48 0.04
CA PRO A 105 -20.14 10.40 -0.84
C PRO A 105 -20.83 11.75 -1.10
N HIS A 106 -20.58 12.73 -0.25
CA HIS A 106 -21.13 14.09 -0.31
C HIS A 106 -20.22 15.09 -1.04
N LEU A 107 -19.04 14.66 -1.45
CA LEU A 107 -18.09 15.45 -2.24
C LEU A 107 -18.03 14.96 -3.68
N THR A 108 -17.86 15.88 -4.62
CA THR A 108 -17.60 15.57 -6.03
C THR A 108 -16.24 14.85 -6.21
N VAL A 109 -15.96 14.36 -7.40
CA VAL A 109 -14.66 13.78 -7.77
C VAL A 109 -13.53 14.76 -7.51
N TYR A 110 -13.69 16.01 -7.95
CA TYR A 110 -12.70 17.06 -7.76
C TYR A 110 -12.48 17.37 -6.28
N GLU A 111 -13.55 17.58 -5.52
CA GLU A 111 -13.49 17.86 -4.08
C GLU A 111 -12.89 16.70 -3.28
N ASN A 112 -13.17 15.45 -3.66
CA ASN A 112 -12.55 14.28 -3.05
C ASN A 112 -11.03 14.29 -3.19
N VAL A 113 -10.50 14.60 -4.39
CA VAL A 113 -9.05 14.65 -4.62
C VAL A 113 -8.43 15.86 -3.92
N ARG A 114 -9.10 16.99 -3.93
CA ARG A 114 -8.67 18.24 -3.32
C ARG A 114 -8.62 18.17 -1.80
N PHE A 115 -9.48 17.39 -1.16
CA PHE A 115 -9.71 17.37 0.29
C PHE A 115 -8.43 17.31 1.13
N GLY A 116 -7.51 16.41 0.77
CA GLY A 116 -6.24 16.25 1.50
C GLY A 116 -5.33 17.47 1.41
N LEU A 117 -5.35 18.18 0.29
CA LEU A 117 -4.57 19.41 0.09
C LEU A 117 -5.15 20.57 0.89
N ASP A 118 -6.48 20.73 0.86
CA ASP A 118 -7.16 21.80 1.62
C ASP A 118 -6.95 21.64 3.12
N LEU A 119 -7.13 20.43 3.63
CA LEU A 119 -6.95 20.12 5.07
C LEU A 119 -5.53 20.42 5.56
N ASN A 120 -4.55 20.32 4.69
CA ASN A 120 -3.14 20.48 5.03
C ASN A 120 -2.46 21.64 4.31
N ARG A 121 -3.25 22.58 3.81
CA ARG A 121 -2.80 23.73 3.01
C ARG A 121 -1.63 24.47 3.65
N ASP A 122 -1.76 24.83 4.92
CA ASP A 122 -0.74 25.58 5.66
C ASP A 122 0.55 24.77 5.85
N LYS A 123 0.42 23.48 6.18
CA LYS A 123 1.57 22.58 6.36
C LYS A 123 2.32 22.32 5.06
N LEU A 124 1.60 22.32 3.94
CA LEU A 124 2.15 22.09 2.61
C LEU A 124 2.62 23.37 1.94
N GLY A 125 2.30 24.55 2.51
CA GLY A 125 2.63 25.86 1.94
C GLY A 125 2.02 26.08 0.56
N LEU A 126 0.78 25.59 0.33
CA LEU A 126 0.14 25.62 -0.98
C LEU A 126 -0.86 26.77 -1.09
N GLU A 127 -0.78 27.49 -2.21
CA GLU A 127 -1.76 28.49 -2.62
C GLU A 127 -2.84 27.88 -3.52
N GLU A 128 -3.99 28.53 -3.59
CA GLU A 128 -5.17 28.08 -4.33
C GLU A 128 -4.88 27.67 -5.79
N PRO A 129 -4.13 28.45 -6.59
CA PRO A 129 -3.84 28.06 -7.98
C PRO A 129 -3.03 26.77 -8.09
N GLU A 130 -2.14 26.51 -7.13
CA GLU A 130 -1.32 25.30 -7.13
C GLU A 130 -2.13 24.06 -6.70
N ILE A 131 -3.08 24.24 -5.76
CA ILE A 131 -4.01 23.17 -5.35
C ILE A 131 -4.88 22.77 -6.56
N ASP A 132 -5.52 23.75 -7.25
CA ASP A 132 -6.33 23.49 -8.44
C ASP A 132 -5.51 22.77 -9.52
N ARG A 133 -4.31 23.28 -9.83
CA ARG A 133 -3.42 22.70 -10.82
C ARG A 133 -3.10 21.23 -10.51
N ARG A 134 -2.69 20.92 -9.28
CA ARG A 134 -2.39 19.55 -8.85
C ARG A 134 -3.59 18.64 -8.95
N CYS A 135 -4.75 19.06 -8.48
CA CYS A 135 -5.98 18.29 -8.55
C CYS A 135 -6.34 17.91 -9.99
N ARG A 136 -6.33 18.89 -10.90
CA ARG A 136 -6.64 18.64 -12.33
C ARG A 136 -5.62 17.75 -13.00
N GLU A 137 -4.34 17.94 -12.69
CA GLU A 137 -3.26 17.08 -13.19
C GLU A 137 -3.44 15.62 -12.78
N TRP A 138 -3.69 15.36 -11.50
CA TRP A 138 -3.92 13.99 -11.00
C TRP A 138 -5.20 13.38 -11.56
N LEU A 139 -6.29 14.16 -11.65
CA LEU A 139 -7.54 13.68 -12.25
C LEU A 139 -7.39 13.33 -13.73
N LYS A 140 -6.59 14.09 -14.47
CA LYS A 140 -6.23 13.77 -15.85
C LYS A 140 -5.40 12.47 -15.94
N LYS A 141 -4.39 12.31 -15.06
CA LYS A 141 -3.55 11.09 -15.01
C LYS A 141 -4.37 9.82 -14.76
N VAL A 142 -5.38 9.90 -13.92
CA VAL A 142 -6.29 8.76 -13.67
C VAL A 142 -7.45 8.67 -14.66
N GLY A 143 -7.53 9.54 -15.68
CA GLY A 143 -8.56 9.54 -16.72
C GLY A 143 -9.95 9.92 -16.20
N LEU A 144 -10.03 10.86 -15.27
CA LEU A 144 -11.28 11.37 -14.67
C LEU A 144 -11.51 12.87 -14.91
N ASP A 145 -10.76 13.48 -15.80
CA ASP A 145 -10.86 14.90 -16.18
C ASP A 145 -12.24 15.30 -16.73
N ALA A 146 -12.96 14.35 -17.36
CA ALA A 146 -14.34 14.55 -17.82
C ALA A 146 -15.42 14.33 -16.72
N HIS A 147 -14.99 14.03 -15.47
CA HIS A 147 -15.92 13.61 -14.40
C HIS A 147 -15.81 14.45 -13.13
N LEU A 148 -15.22 15.63 -13.19
CA LEU A 148 -14.88 16.48 -12.03
C LEU A 148 -16.07 16.74 -11.08
N GLU A 149 -17.23 17.03 -11.66
CA GLU A 149 -18.45 17.41 -10.95
C GLU A 149 -19.35 16.23 -10.56
N LYS A 150 -18.96 14.99 -10.94
CA LYS A 150 -19.71 13.81 -10.55
C LYS A 150 -19.47 13.44 -9.10
N TYR A 151 -20.49 12.87 -8.47
CA TYR A 151 -20.41 12.27 -7.14
C TYR A 151 -20.02 10.79 -7.22
N PRO A 152 -19.45 10.19 -6.16
CA PRO A 152 -19.03 8.78 -6.14
C PRO A 152 -20.11 7.79 -6.58
N HIS A 153 -21.37 8.00 -6.20
CA HIS A 153 -22.49 7.13 -6.58
C HIS A 153 -22.81 7.14 -8.09
N GLN A 154 -22.27 8.09 -8.85
CA GLN A 154 -22.44 8.22 -10.30
C GLN A 154 -21.28 7.57 -11.09
N LEU A 155 -20.34 6.93 -10.38
CA LEU A 155 -19.13 6.35 -10.92
C LEU A 155 -19.17 4.82 -10.85
N SER A 156 -18.53 4.15 -11.83
CA SER A 156 -18.24 2.72 -11.74
C SER A 156 -17.24 2.43 -10.60
N GLY A 157 -17.17 1.17 -10.14
CA GLY A 157 -16.22 0.76 -9.12
C GLY A 157 -14.76 1.09 -9.48
N GLY A 158 -14.35 0.85 -10.72
CA GLY A 158 -13.01 1.21 -11.19
C GLY A 158 -12.76 2.73 -11.18
N GLN A 159 -13.77 3.54 -11.54
CA GLN A 159 -13.67 5.00 -11.46
C GLN A 159 -13.57 5.48 -9.99
N GLN A 160 -14.33 4.89 -9.07
CA GLN A 160 -14.22 5.20 -7.64
C GLN A 160 -12.83 4.86 -7.09
N GLN A 161 -12.25 3.73 -7.52
CA GLN A 161 -10.89 3.36 -7.15
C GLN A 161 -9.84 4.34 -7.70
N ARG A 162 -10.01 4.83 -8.92
CA ARG A 162 -9.17 5.89 -9.50
C ARG A 162 -9.24 7.18 -8.69
N VAL A 163 -10.42 7.56 -8.18
CA VAL A 163 -10.58 8.70 -7.26
C VAL A 163 -9.79 8.47 -5.97
N ALA A 164 -9.90 7.27 -5.35
CA ALA A 164 -9.20 6.94 -4.12
C ALA A 164 -7.67 6.99 -4.27
N ILE A 165 -7.15 6.49 -5.40
CA ILE A 165 -5.72 6.56 -5.74
C ILE A 165 -5.29 8.01 -5.95
N ALA A 166 -6.00 8.79 -6.78
CA ALA A 166 -5.67 10.19 -7.05
C ALA A 166 -5.68 11.02 -5.77
N ARG A 167 -6.68 10.85 -4.89
CA ARG A 167 -6.79 11.52 -3.59
C ARG A 167 -5.58 11.22 -2.68
N THR A 168 -5.09 9.99 -2.73
CA THR A 168 -3.92 9.59 -1.93
C THR A 168 -2.63 10.16 -2.51
N LEU A 169 -2.46 10.11 -3.83
CA LEU A 169 -1.21 10.50 -4.49
C LEU A 169 -1.03 12.01 -4.65
N VAL A 170 -2.11 12.80 -4.71
CA VAL A 170 -2.05 14.26 -4.88
C VAL A 170 -1.29 14.95 -3.75
N VAL A 171 -1.31 14.38 -2.54
CA VAL A 171 -0.59 14.86 -1.35
C VAL A 171 0.90 14.53 -1.40
N LYS A 172 1.31 13.62 -2.31
CA LYS A 172 2.68 13.11 -2.46
C LYS A 172 3.25 12.49 -1.18
N PRO A 173 2.57 11.51 -0.59
CA PRO A 173 3.09 10.84 0.61
C PRO A 173 4.36 10.05 0.27
N ARG A 174 5.24 9.84 1.26
CA ARG A 174 6.45 9.00 1.12
C ARG A 174 6.15 7.51 1.27
N ILE A 175 5.04 7.19 1.92
CA ILE A 175 4.58 5.82 2.16
C ILE A 175 3.14 5.72 1.68
N ILE A 176 2.85 4.70 0.88
CA ILE A 176 1.51 4.39 0.40
C ILE A 176 1.14 3.00 0.91
N LEU A 177 0.05 2.93 1.65
CA LEU A 177 -0.50 1.71 2.21
C LEU A 177 -1.74 1.32 1.41
N MET A 178 -1.77 0.11 0.87
CA MET A 178 -2.88 -0.38 0.06
C MET A 178 -3.40 -1.69 0.65
N ASP A 179 -4.64 -1.68 1.12
CA ASP A 179 -5.28 -2.87 1.68
C ASP A 179 -6.28 -3.44 0.67
N GLU A 180 -5.89 -4.47 -0.05
CA GLU A 180 -6.67 -5.16 -1.08
C GLU A 180 -7.33 -4.22 -2.11
N PRO A 181 -6.58 -3.28 -2.72
CA PRO A 181 -7.16 -2.17 -3.48
C PRO A 181 -7.96 -2.59 -4.72
N PHE A 182 -7.79 -3.81 -5.20
CA PHE A 182 -8.42 -4.28 -6.43
C PHE A 182 -9.40 -5.45 -6.22
N SER A 183 -9.63 -5.88 -4.98
CA SER A 183 -10.44 -7.07 -4.67
C SER A 183 -11.91 -6.97 -5.09
N ALA A 184 -12.46 -5.75 -5.13
CA ALA A 184 -13.86 -5.50 -5.50
C ALA A 184 -14.07 -5.28 -7.01
N LEU A 185 -13.00 -5.38 -7.83
CA LEU A 185 -13.06 -5.13 -9.27
C LEU A 185 -13.20 -6.43 -10.07
N ASP A 186 -13.93 -6.37 -11.17
CA ASP A 186 -13.93 -7.40 -12.22
C ASP A 186 -12.55 -7.51 -12.89
N GLU A 187 -12.26 -8.66 -13.50
CA GLU A 187 -10.91 -8.97 -14.01
C GLU A 187 -10.38 -7.95 -15.03
N PRO A 188 -11.15 -7.52 -16.06
CA PRO A 188 -10.66 -6.51 -17.01
C PRO A 188 -10.31 -5.19 -16.33
N THR A 189 -11.18 -4.71 -15.44
CA THR A 189 -10.97 -3.45 -14.70
C THR A 189 -9.77 -3.57 -13.76
N ARG A 190 -9.58 -4.73 -13.13
CA ARG A 190 -8.43 -5.00 -12.25
C ARG A 190 -7.11 -4.89 -13.01
N LEU A 191 -6.98 -5.52 -14.17
CA LEU A 191 -5.78 -5.45 -15.00
C LEU A 191 -5.45 -4.02 -15.43
N GLU A 192 -6.47 -3.24 -15.84
CA GLU A 192 -6.30 -1.84 -16.18
C GLU A 192 -5.86 -1.00 -14.97
N MET A 193 -6.39 -1.28 -13.78
CA MET A 193 -5.99 -0.58 -12.56
C MET A 193 -4.57 -0.94 -12.11
N GLN A 194 -4.14 -2.18 -12.28
CA GLN A 194 -2.76 -2.60 -12.03
C GLN A 194 -1.79 -1.88 -12.97
N ARG A 195 -2.11 -1.81 -14.27
CA ARG A 195 -1.33 -1.06 -15.26
C ARG A 195 -1.22 0.41 -14.88
N LEU A 196 -2.36 1.04 -14.57
CA LEU A 196 -2.41 2.44 -14.15
C LEU A 196 -1.57 2.68 -12.88
N LEU A 197 -1.64 1.78 -11.90
CA LEU A 197 -0.84 1.90 -10.68
C LEU A 197 0.66 1.90 -10.99
N VAL A 198 1.13 1.00 -11.85
CA VAL A 198 2.54 0.95 -12.27
C VAL A 198 2.97 2.27 -12.94
N GLU A 199 2.13 2.83 -13.82
CA GLU A 199 2.40 4.11 -14.49
C GLU A 199 2.47 5.26 -13.49
N LEU A 200 1.50 5.37 -12.58
CA LEU A 200 1.45 6.43 -11.56
C LEU A 200 2.58 6.30 -10.53
N TRP A 201 2.92 5.07 -10.14
CA TRP A 201 3.97 4.82 -9.16
C TRP A 201 5.36 5.17 -9.69
N ALA A 202 5.60 4.98 -10.98
CA ALA A 202 6.85 5.41 -11.63
C ALA A 202 7.11 6.92 -11.53
N GLU A 203 6.06 7.73 -11.29
CA GLU A 203 6.18 9.18 -11.13
C GLU A 203 6.34 9.64 -9.66
N VAL A 204 6.19 8.73 -8.72
CA VAL A 204 6.26 9.06 -7.29
C VAL A 204 7.36 8.23 -6.60
N GLU A 205 8.20 8.90 -5.82
CA GLU A 205 9.26 8.28 -5.03
C GLU A 205 8.72 7.76 -3.70
N ALA A 206 7.68 6.91 -3.74
CA ALA A 206 7.03 6.41 -2.54
C ALA A 206 7.30 4.92 -2.33
N THR A 207 7.50 4.53 -1.07
CA THR A 207 7.45 3.13 -0.66
C THR A 207 6.01 2.69 -0.57
N VAL A 208 5.66 1.59 -1.24
CA VAL A 208 4.30 1.05 -1.25
C VAL A 208 4.26 -0.27 -0.49
N LEU A 209 3.37 -0.40 0.47
CA LEU A 209 3.00 -1.68 1.08
C LEU A 209 1.62 -2.08 0.56
N LEU A 210 1.59 -3.14 -0.25
CA LEU A 210 0.38 -3.63 -0.90
C LEU A 210 -0.05 -4.97 -0.29
N VAL A 211 -1.14 -4.99 0.46
CA VAL A 211 -1.79 -6.23 0.89
C VAL A 211 -2.68 -6.73 -0.23
N THR A 212 -2.53 -7.99 -0.58
CA THR A 212 -3.39 -8.67 -1.56
C THR A 212 -3.55 -10.15 -1.22
N HIS A 213 -4.60 -10.78 -1.76
CA HIS A 213 -4.80 -12.23 -1.72
C HIS A 213 -4.38 -12.91 -3.02
N SER A 214 -4.07 -12.15 -4.06
CA SER A 214 -3.68 -12.68 -5.36
C SER A 214 -2.16 -12.78 -5.46
N ILE A 215 -1.64 -14.01 -5.56
CA ILE A 215 -0.21 -14.24 -5.78
C ILE A 215 0.22 -13.62 -7.11
N ILE A 216 -0.60 -13.74 -8.15
CA ILE A 216 -0.34 -13.14 -9.47
C ILE A 216 -0.19 -11.62 -9.35
N GLU A 217 -1.08 -10.96 -8.60
CA GLU A 217 -1.01 -9.52 -8.34
C GLU A 217 0.25 -9.15 -7.55
N GLY A 218 0.55 -9.90 -6.50
CA GLY A 218 1.73 -9.65 -5.67
C GLY A 218 3.05 -9.80 -6.43
N VAL A 219 3.17 -10.83 -7.28
CA VAL A 219 4.33 -11.06 -8.14
C VAL A 219 4.41 -10.03 -9.28
N PHE A 220 3.26 -9.57 -9.79
CA PHE A 220 3.23 -8.58 -10.87
C PHE A 220 3.63 -7.18 -10.37
N LEU A 221 3.14 -6.77 -9.21
CA LEU A 221 3.32 -5.40 -8.73
C LEU A 221 4.54 -5.23 -7.81
N GLY A 222 4.92 -6.28 -7.06
CA GLY A 222 5.94 -6.18 -6.02
C GLY A 222 7.37 -6.27 -6.53
N ASP A 223 8.22 -5.34 -6.14
CA ASP A 223 9.70 -5.54 -6.17
C ASP A 223 10.09 -6.64 -5.18
N ARG A 224 9.33 -6.75 -4.08
CA ARG A 224 9.44 -7.81 -3.07
C ARG A 224 8.07 -8.38 -2.74
N VAL A 225 8.03 -9.67 -2.41
CA VAL A 225 6.85 -10.34 -1.87
C VAL A 225 7.16 -10.86 -0.48
N TRP A 226 6.37 -10.47 0.51
CA TRP A 226 6.41 -11.00 1.85
C TRP A 226 5.26 -11.97 2.07
N LEU A 227 5.57 -13.15 2.61
CA LEU A 227 4.58 -14.12 3.03
C LEU A 227 4.39 -14.09 4.54
N PHE A 228 3.14 -13.94 4.96
CA PHE A 228 2.73 -13.99 6.35
C PHE A 228 2.30 -15.40 6.75
N SER A 229 2.66 -15.81 7.98
CA SER A 229 2.13 -17.02 8.61
C SER A 229 0.62 -16.92 8.83
N ARG A 230 -0.01 -18.04 9.22
CA ARG A 230 -1.31 -17.98 9.93
C ARG A 230 -1.19 -17.14 11.21
N ALA A 231 -2.34 -16.70 11.74
CA ALA A 231 -2.36 -15.98 13.00
C ALA A 231 -1.73 -16.80 14.16
N PRO A 232 -0.91 -16.17 15.00
CA PRO A 232 -0.48 -14.79 14.92
C PRO A 232 0.48 -14.54 13.75
N GLY A 233 0.22 -13.43 13.02
CA GLY A 233 0.97 -13.10 11.82
C GLY A 233 2.44 -12.81 12.10
N ARG A 234 3.30 -13.41 11.28
CA ARG A 234 4.75 -13.18 11.21
C ARG A 234 5.18 -13.16 9.76
N ILE A 235 6.20 -12.42 9.42
CA ILE A 235 6.84 -12.53 8.10
C ILE A 235 7.70 -13.80 8.11
N VAL A 236 7.32 -14.78 7.29
CA VAL A 236 7.99 -16.09 7.27
C VAL A 236 8.87 -16.31 6.05
N LYS A 237 8.62 -15.59 4.97
CA LYS A 237 9.47 -15.64 3.76
C LYS A 237 9.41 -14.32 3.00
N GLU A 238 10.54 -13.94 2.42
CA GLU A 238 10.67 -12.83 1.49
C GLU A 238 11.17 -13.35 0.14
N PHE A 239 10.56 -12.88 -0.93
CA PHE A 239 11.04 -13.05 -2.30
C PHE A 239 11.46 -11.69 -2.84
N ARG A 240 12.65 -11.65 -3.44
CA ARG A 240 13.19 -10.46 -4.11
C ARG A 240 13.23 -10.71 -5.60
N ASP A 241 14.07 -11.01 -6.29
CA ASP A 241 14.26 -11.35 -7.73
C ASP A 241 12.96 -11.67 -8.49
N LEU A 242 12.03 -10.71 -8.51
CA LEU A 242 10.74 -10.81 -9.17
C LEU A 242 10.80 -10.05 -10.51
N PRO A 243 10.04 -10.50 -11.53
CA PRO A 243 9.98 -9.79 -12.81
C PRO A 243 9.20 -8.48 -12.62
N ALA A 244 9.92 -7.37 -12.51
CA ALA A 244 9.32 -6.04 -12.33
C ALA A 244 8.56 -5.63 -13.59
N PRO A 245 7.32 -5.11 -13.47
CA PRO A 245 6.57 -4.57 -14.58
C PRO A 245 7.22 -3.26 -15.06
N ALA A 246 7.30 -3.08 -16.39
CA ALA A 246 7.67 -1.79 -16.96
C ALA A 246 6.43 -0.93 -17.18
N PRO A 247 6.51 0.41 -17.00
CA PRO A 247 5.43 1.31 -17.34
C PRO A 247 4.99 1.12 -18.81
N GLY A 248 3.66 1.15 -19.03
CA GLY A 248 3.08 0.96 -20.38
C GLY A 248 2.91 -0.49 -20.82
N VAL A 249 3.48 -1.47 -20.12
CA VAL A 249 3.32 -2.89 -20.45
C VAL A 249 2.03 -3.44 -19.83
N HIS A 250 1.20 -4.08 -20.66
CA HIS A 250 -0.04 -4.67 -20.19
C HIS A 250 0.22 -5.90 -19.30
N PRO A 251 -0.45 -6.06 -18.14
CA PRO A 251 -0.22 -7.16 -17.20
C PRO A 251 -0.22 -8.55 -17.85
N LEU A 252 -1.15 -8.84 -18.76
CA LEU A 252 -1.23 -10.12 -19.46
C LEU A 252 0.02 -10.46 -20.31
N GLN A 253 0.78 -9.45 -20.75
CA GLN A 253 2.02 -9.70 -21.50
C GLN A 253 3.11 -10.21 -20.55
N VAL A 254 3.25 -9.58 -19.38
CA VAL A 254 4.21 -9.99 -18.35
C VAL A 254 3.84 -11.38 -17.80
N GLN A 255 2.57 -11.61 -17.51
CA GLN A 255 2.05 -12.85 -16.92
C GLN A 255 2.25 -14.09 -17.80
N ARG A 256 2.50 -13.91 -19.10
CA ARG A 256 2.79 -15.01 -20.05
C ARG A 256 4.27 -15.34 -20.15
N THR A 257 5.15 -14.57 -19.55
CA THR A 257 6.60 -14.81 -19.62
C THR A 257 7.01 -15.99 -18.74
N PRO A 258 7.99 -16.80 -19.18
CA PRO A 258 8.49 -17.93 -18.36
C PRO A 258 8.99 -17.49 -16.98
N ALA A 259 9.69 -16.35 -16.90
CA ALA A 259 10.21 -15.81 -15.64
C ALA A 259 9.06 -15.46 -14.65
N PHE A 260 7.96 -14.91 -15.16
CA PHE A 260 6.80 -14.61 -14.31
C PHE A 260 6.12 -15.88 -13.79
N LEU A 261 5.91 -16.87 -14.67
CA LEU A 261 5.30 -18.15 -14.29
C LEU A 261 6.14 -18.90 -13.25
N GLU A 262 7.45 -18.90 -13.41
CA GLU A 262 8.38 -19.48 -12.45
C GLU A 262 8.30 -18.74 -11.08
N ALA A 263 8.27 -17.41 -11.08
CA ALA A 263 8.14 -16.62 -9.86
C ALA A 263 6.81 -16.91 -9.14
N VAL A 264 5.69 -16.98 -9.89
CA VAL A 264 4.38 -17.35 -9.33
C VAL A 264 4.41 -18.74 -8.72
N GLU A 265 5.03 -19.75 -9.39
CA GLU A 265 5.10 -21.10 -8.84
C GLU A 265 5.98 -21.16 -7.58
N ARG A 266 7.12 -20.47 -7.53
CA ARG A 266 7.97 -20.37 -6.34
C ARG A 266 7.20 -19.80 -5.14
N VAL A 267 6.47 -18.69 -5.33
CA VAL A 267 5.67 -18.07 -4.28
C VAL A 267 4.51 -18.97 -3.87
N SER A 268 3.80 -19.56 -4.84
CA SER A 268 2.66 -20.47 -4.61
C SER A 268 3.06 -21.72 -3.83
N ALA A 269 4.22 -22.28 -4.10
CA ALA A 269 4.71 -23.47 -3.39
C ALA A 269 4.88 -23.21 -1.89
N VAL A 270 5.47 -22.06 -1.53
CA VAL A 270 5.63 -21.67 -0.11
C VAL A 270 4.29 -21.29 0.50
N PHE A 271 3.44 -20.57 -0.24
CA PHE A 271 2.11 -20.15 0.24
C PHE A 271 1.23 -21.37 0.60
N ARG A 272 1.24 -22.43 -0.24
CA ARG A 272 0.54 -23.69 0.06
C ARG A 272 1.01 -24.35 1.36
N LYS A 273 2.31 -24.35 1.65
CA LYS A 273 2.85 -24.85 2.94
C LYS A 273 2.29 -24.06 4.11
N ILE A 274 2.27 -22.73 4.00
CA ILE A 274 1.69 -21.85 5.04
C ILE A 274 0.21 -22.18 5.26
N GLU A 275 -0.57 -22.35 4.19
CA GLU A 275 -1.99 -22.73 4.30
C GLU A 275 -2.19 -24.13 4.88
N ALA A 276 -1.30 -25.06 4.63
CA ALA A 276 -1.31 -26.39 5.24
C ALA A 276 -0.85 -26.37 6.72
N GLY A 277 -0.22 -25.27 7.18
CA GLY A 277 0.38 -25.22 8.52
C GLY A 277 1.71 -25.94 8.61
N GLU A 278 2.36 -26.17 7.46
CA GLU A 278 3.67 -26.82 7.37
C GLU A 278 4.80 -25.81 7.64
N PRO A 279 5.96 -26.25 8.13
CA PRO A 279 7.10 -25.37 8.33
C PRO A 279 7.60 -24.80 6.99
N VAL A 280 8.01 -23.53 7.05
CA VAL A 280 8.63 -22.81 5.94
C VAL A 280 10.10 -22.60 6.31
N ASP A 281 10.98 -23.17 5.50
CA ASP A 281 12.45 -23.03 5.63
C ASP A 281 12.94 -21.71 5.02
#